data_48506157f591e0c6af923f1d85fd8c0d
#
_entry.id   48506157f591e0c6af923f1d85fd8c0d
#
_cell.length_a   1.000
_cell.length_b   1.000
_cell.length_c   1.000
_cell.angle_alpha   90.00
_cell.angle_beta   90.00
_cell.angle_gamma   90.00
#
_symmetry.space_group_name_H-M   'P 1'
#
loop_
_entity.id
_entity.type
_entity.pdbx_description
1 polymer ?
#
loop_
_entity_poly.entity_id
_entity_poly.type
_entity_poly.pdbx_seq_one_letter_code
_entity_poly.pdbx_strand_id
1 'polypeptide(L)'
;MHRRKSGKLSVLFAVLLMMASCAAREVPPAPRPARVALVLGAGAAKGFAHVGVIKVLEANRVPVHMVVGTSAGSFVGSLYAYGFNAFQLQEMSFRLEKTDVIDLTVPDNGFVKGEKLSAYVNN
;
A
#
# COMPACT_ATOMS: atom_id res chain seq x y z
N MET A 1 -21.57 -36.90 64.60
CA MET A 1 -20.13 -36.58 64.31
C MET A 1 -19.85 -36.51 62.83
N HIS A 2 -20.69 -35.82 62.00
CA HIS A 2 -20.59 -35.79 60.52
C HIS A 2 -20.42 -34.40 59.90
N ARG A 3 -20.38 -33.35 60.71
CA ARG A 3 -20.42 -31.95 60.25
C ARG A 3 -19.03 -31.34 59.87
N ARG A 4 -17.92 -32.02 60.16
CA ARG A 4 -16.56 -31.47 59.99
C ARG A 4 -15.90 -31.80 58.64
N LYS A 5 -16.47 -32.76 57.89
CA LYS A 5 -15.87 -33.17 56.58
C LYS A 5 -16.35 -32.31 55.41
N SER A 6 -17.59 -31.74 55.48
CA SER A 6 -18.13 -30.94 54.38
C SER A 6 -17.42 -29.59 54.23
N GLY A 7 -17.01 -28.95 55.32
CA GLY A 7 -16.32 -27.66 55.27
C GLY A 7 -14.91 -27.74 54.59
N LYS A 8 -14.18 -28.83 54.82
CA LYS A 8 -12.87 -29.03 54.19
C LYS A 8 -12.99 -29.28 52.69
N LEU A 9 -14.04 -29.98 52.26
CA LEU A 9 -14.33 -30.26 50.85
C LEU A 9 -14.73 -28.98 50.11
N SER A 10 -15.56 -28.10 50.73
CA SER A 10 -15.96 -26.82 50.19
C SER A 10 -14.77 -25.85 50.04
N VAL A 11 -13.87 -25.81 51.01
CA VAL A 11 -12.65 -24.98 50.93
C VAL A 11 -11.73 -25.50 49.84
N LEU A 12 -11.55 -26.81 49.72
CA LEU A 12 -10.73 -27.40 48.66
C LEU A 12 -11.30 -27.09 47.26
N PHE A 13 -12.61 -27.15 47.11
CA PHE A 13 -13.27 -26.81 45.85
C PHE A 13 -13.17 -25.32 45.51
N ALA A 14 -13.27 -24.42 46.48
CA ALA A 14 -13.08 -23.00 46.31
C ALA A 14 -11.64 -22.64 45.91
N VAL A 15 -10.65 -23.30 46.51
CA VAL A 15 -9.22 -23.12 46.16
C VAL A 15 -8.94 -23.65 44.73
N LEU A 16 -9.55 -24.77 44.35
CA LEU A 16 -9.41 -25.31 43.00
C LEU A 16 -10.04 -24.39 41.94
N LEU A 17 -11.18 -23.78 42.25
CA LEU A 17 -11.82 -22.78 41.39
C LEU A 17 -10.99 -21.49 41.25
N MET A 18 -10.34 -21.06 42.35
CA MET A 18 -9.43 -19.90 42.30
C MET A 18 -8.17 -20.17 41.46
N MET A 19 -7.66 -21.38 41.52
CA MET A 19 -6.49 -21.76 40.71
C MET A 19 -6.83 -21.93 39.22
N ALA A 20 -8.05 -22.34 38.89
CA ALA A 20 -8.52 -22.38 37.49
C ALA A 20 -8.75 -20.98 36.87
N SER A 21 -8.82 -19.94 37.70
CA SER A 21 -9.00 -18.55 37.24
C SER A 21 -7.74 -17.92 36.65
N CYS A 22 -6.58 -18.58 36.69
CA CYS A 22 -5.42 -18.17 35.89
C CYS A 22 -5.58 -18.63 34.44
N ALA A 23 -6.69 -18.25 33.79
CA ALA A 23 -6.81 -18.40 32.35
C ALA A 23 -5.65 -17.67 31.67
N ALA A 24 -4.90 -18.38 30.87
CA ALA A 24 -3.80 -17.82 30.11
C ALA A 24 -4.32 -16.57 29.35
N ARG A 25 -3.79 -15.42 29.73
CA ARG A 25 -4.09 -14.16 29.03
C ARG A 25 -3.63 -14.35 27.60
N GLU A 26 -4.58 -14.44 26.66
CA GLU A 26 -4.23 -14.50 25.25
C GLU A 26 -3.37 -13.28 24.92
N VAL A 27 -2.12 -13.54 24.58
CA VAL A 27 -1.22 -12.49 24.10
C VAL A 27 -1.77 -12.05 22.76
N PRO A 28 -2.17 -10.77 22.60
CA PRO A 28 -2.66 -10.30 21.31
C PRO A 28 -1.64 -10.65 20.22
N PRO A 29 -2.09 -11.11 19.04
CA PRO A 29 -1.17 -11.40 17.95
C PRO A 29 -0.34 -10.16 17.64
N ALA A 30 0.95 -10.37 17.36
CA ALA A 30 1.85 -9.28 17.00
C ALA A 30 1.25 -8.41 15.90
N PRO A 31 1.35 -7.07 15.99
CA PRO A 31 0.83 -6.16 14.97
C PRO A 31 1.38 -6.57 13.61
N ARG A 32 0.49 -6.76 12.63
CA ARG A 32 0.94 -7.03 11.26
C ARG A 32 1.65 -5.79 10.73
N PRO A 33 2.76 -5.94 9.99
CA PRO A 33 3.42 -4.80 9.35
C PRO A 33 2.42 -4.00 8.53
N ALA A 34 2.45 -2.68 8.63
CA ALA A 34 1.60 -1.80 7.85
C ALA A 34 1.89 -2.00 6.36
N ARG A 35 0.83 -2.14 5.56
CA ARG A 35 0.93 -2.18 4.10
C ARG A 35 0.68 -0.77 3.56
N VAL A 36 1.63 -0.24 2.81
CA VAL A 36 1.56 1.11 2.24
C VAL A 36 1.03 1.05 0.81
N ALA A 37 -0.03 1.78 0.53
CA ALA A 37 -0.53 2.03 -0.82
C ALA A 37 -0.13 3.44 -1.26
N LEU A 38 0.48 3.55 -2.44
CA LEU A 38 0.81 4.82 -3.08
C LEU A 38 -0.30 5.19 -4.06
N VAL A 39 -0.98 6.30 -3.80
CA VAL A 39 -2.06 6.80 -4.65
C VAL A 39 -1.57 8.03 -5.41
N LEU A 40 -1.55 7.93 -6.74
CA LEU A 40 -1.04 8.95 -7.65
C LEU A 40 -2.20 9.56 -8.44
N GLY A 41 -2.45 10.85 -8.23
CA GLY A 41 -3.56 11.57 -8.86
C GLY A 41 -3.30 11.97 -10.31
N ALA A 42 -4.34 12.46 -10.96
CA ALA A 42 -4.24 13.12 -12.25
C ALA A 42 -3.49 14.45 -12.14
N GLY A 43 -3.01 15.00 -13.25
CA GLY A 43 -2.36 16.30 -13.24
C GLY A 43 -1.66 16.71 -14.53
N ALA A 44 -1.80 15.94 -15.61
CA ALA A 44 -1.10 16.20 -16.87
C ALA A 44 0.41 16.41 -16.61
N ALA A 45 1.00 17.52 -17.07
CA ALA A 45 2.42 17.83 -16.85
C ALA A 45 2.83 17.91 -15.37
N LYS A 46 1.90 18.19 -14.46
CA LYS A 46 2.17 18.16 -13.01
C LYS A 46 2.41 16.74 -12.46
N GLY A 47 2.12 15.72 -13.25
CA GLY A 47 2.40 14.32 -12.92
C GLY A 47 3.88 14.03 -12.64
N PHE A 48 4.79 14.84 -13.15
CA PHE A 48 6.21 14.73 -12.83
C PHE A 48 6.52 14.94 -11.33
N ALA A 49 5.64 15.63 -10.59
CA ALA A 49 5.76 15.74 -9.14
C ALA A 49 5.68 14.38 -8.43
N HIS A 50 4.98 13.41 -9.02
CA HIS A 50 4.89 12.04 -8.47
C HIS A 50 6.26 11.37 -8.42
N VAL A 51 7.12 11.61 -9.41
CA VAL A 51 8.48 11.07 -9.45
C VAL A 51 9.30 11.60 -8.26
N GLY A 52 9.15 12.89 -7.93
CA GLY A 52 9.80 13.49 -6.76
C GLY A 52 9.34 12.84 -5.44
N VAL A 53 8.05 12.55 -5.31
CA VAL A 53 7.50 11.86 -4.13
C VAL A 53 8.05 10.42 -4.05
N ILE A 54 8.03 9.67 -5.13
CA ILE A 54 8.59 8.30 -5.19
C ILE A 54 10.05 8.31 -4.78
N LYS A 55 10.83 9.29 -5.26
CA LYS A 55 12.25 9.45 -4.90
C LYS A 55 12.46 9.63 -3.39
N VAL A 56 11.61 10.41 -2.74
CA VAL A 56 11.67 10.59 -1.28
C VAL A 56 11.29 9.30 -0.55
N LEU A 57 10.27 8.59 -1.01
CA LEU A 57 9.85 7.31 -0.42
C LEU A 57 10.96 6.26 -0.51
N GLU A 58 11.60 6.12 -1.68
CA GLU A 58 12.72 5.20 -1.87
C GLU A 58 13.93 5.58 -1.01
N ALA A 59 14.31 6.86 -0.97
CA ALA A 59 15.42 7.36 -0.16
C ALA A 59 15.22 7.06 1.33
N ASN A 60 13.98 7.09 1.80
CA ASN A 60 13.62 6.77 3.18
C ASN A 60 13.26 5.29 3.38
N ARG A 61 13.45 4.44 2.38
CA ARG A 61 13.16 3.00 2.44
C ARG A 61 11.72 2.70 2.86
N VAL A 62 10.77 3.55 2.47
CA VAL A 62 9.35 3.30 2.71
C VAL A 62 8.86 2.24 1.73
N PRO A 63 8.43 1.05 2.20
CA PRO A 63 8.02 -0.03 1.32
C PRO A 63 6.65 0.31 0.70
N VAL A 64 6.59 0.40 -0.62
CA VAL A 64 5.31 0.53 -1.35
C VAL A 64 4.84 -0.86 -1.75
N HIS A 65 3.63 -1.25 -1.30
CA HIS A 65 3.06 -2.57 -1.52
C HIS A 65 2.01 -2.58 -2.63
N MET A 66 1.45 -1.42 -2.93
CA MET A 66 0.42 -1.25 -3.94
C MET A 66 0.51 0.15 -4.53
N VAL A 67 0.26 0.26 -5.81
CA VAL A 67 0.16 1.54 -6.51
C VAL A 67 -1.22 1.69 -7.13
N VAL A 68 -1.84 2.84 -6.95
CA VAL A 68 -3.11 3.22 -7.58
C VAL A 68 -2.89 4.54 -8.30
N GLY A 69 -3.25 4.63 -9.57
CA GLY A 69 -3.01 5.83 -10.36
C GLY A 69 -4.18 6.24 -11.24
N THR A 70 -4.28 7.54 -11.50
CA THR A 70 -5.26 8.12 -12.43
C THR A 70 -4.57 9.07 -13.40
N SER A 71 -4.82 8.95 -14.71
CA SER A 71 -4.21 9.79 -15.77
C SER A 71 -2.67 9.79 -15.67
N ALA A 72 -2.04 10.96 -15.53
CA ALA A 72 -0.59 11.06 -15.36
C ALA A 72 -0.06 10.18 -14.21
N GLY A 73 -0.82 10.05 -13.13
CA GLY A 73 -0.48 9.15 -12.02
C GLY A 73 -0.56 7.67 -12.39
N SER A 74 -1.45 7.26 -13.32
CA SER A 74 -1.46 5.88 -13.81
C SER A 74 -0.25 5.59 -14.70
N PHE A 75 0.18 6.54 -15.52
CA PHE A 75 1.39 6.42 -16.33
C PHE A 75 2.63 6.24 -15.45
N VAL A 76 2.90 7.18 -14.54
CA VAL A 76 4.04 7.10 -13.62
C VAL A 76 3.94 5.85 -12.73
N GLY A 77 2.74 5.56 -12.23
CA GLY A 77 2.49 4.41 -11.35
C GLY A 77 2.69 3.07 -12.04
N SER A 78 2.33 2.93 -13.32
CA SER A 78 2.55 1.69 -14.07
C SER A 78 4.03 1.41 -14.30
N LEU A 79 4.81 2.44 -14.65
CA LEU A 79 6.25 2.32 -14.80
C LEU A 79 6.95 1.97 -13.48
N TYR A 80 6.52 2.61 -12.39
CA TYR A 80 7.03 2.29 -11.06
C TYR A 80 6.69 0.86 -10.63
N ALA A 81 5.45 0.43 -10.85
CA ALA A 81 5.02 -0.95 -10.56
C ALA A 81 5.71 -2.00 -11.43
N TYR A 82 6.10 -1.64 -12.65
CA TYR A 82 6.89 -2.49 -13.54
C TYR A 82 8.33 -2.70 -13.05
N GLY A 83 8.83 -1.79 -12.21
CA GLY A 83 10.16 -1.90 -11.60
C GLY A 83 11.13 -0.76 -11.88
N PHE A 84 10.71 0.29 -12.57
CA PHE A 84 11.53 1.48 -12.71
C PHE A 84 11.67 2.19 -11.36
N ASN A 85 12.89 2.47 -10.94
CA ASN A 85 13.13 3.25 -9.74
C ASN A 85 12.94 4.76 -10.01
N ALA A 86 12.86 5.55 -8.94
CA ALA A 86 12.63 6.99 -9.05
C ALA A 86 13.66 7.73 -9.91
N PHE A 87 14.91 7.25 -9.94
CA PHE A 87 15.96 7.86 -10.74
C PHE A 87 15.73 7.62 -12.24
N GLN A 88 15.37 6.41 -12.62
CA GLN A 88 15.01 6.05 -13.99
C GLN A 88 13.77 6.82 -14.47
N LEU A 89 12.75 6.92 -13.60
CA LEU A 89 11.55 7.71 -13.88
C LEU A 89 11.89 9.20 -14.09
N GLN A 90 12.80 9.74 -13.31
CA GLN A 90 13.29 11.11 -13.47
C GLN A 90 14.01 11.31 -14.80
N GLU A 91 14.87 10.39 -15.18
CA GLU A 91 15.59 10.43 -16.46
C GLU A 91 14.62 10.39 -17.64
N MET A 92 13.63 9.49 -17.59
CA MET A 92 12.54 9.42 -18.59
C MET A 92 11.77 10.73 -18.65
N SER A 93 11.49 11.35 -17.49
CA SER A 93 10.73 12.60 -17.40
C SER A 93 11.43 13.76 -18.10
N PHE A 94 12.75 13.82 -18.06
CA PHE A 94 13.52 14.86 -18.74
C PHE A 94 13.58 14.67 -20.25
N ARG A 95 13.44 13.44 -20.73
CA ARG A 95 13.46 13.11 -22.17
C ARG A 95 12.06 13.18 -22.80
N LEU A 96 11.00 13.18 -21.95
CA LEU A 96 9.63 13.12 -22.43
C LEU A 96 9.18 14.47 -22.99
N GLU A 97 8.94 14.54 -24.27
CA GLU A 97 8.30 15.68 -24.90
C GLU A 97 6.78 15.47 -24.94
N LYS A 98 6.03 16.57 -24.88
CA LYS A 98 4.55 16.53 -24.93
C LYS A 98 4.02 15.83 -26.19
N THR A 99 4.73 15.95 -27.29
CA THR A 99 4.41 15.34 -28.59
C THR A 99 4.58 13.84 -28.61
N ASP A 100 5.34 13.27 -27.68
CA ASP A 100 5.63 11.83 -27.62
C ASP A 100 4.48 11.01 -27.04
N VAL A 101 3.67 11.64 -26.20
CA VAL A 101 2.63 10.93 -25.42
C VAL A 101 1.21 11.41 -25.68
N ILE A 102 1.04 12.55 -26.38
CA ILE A 102 -0.28 13.16 -26.64
C ILE A 102 -0.57 13.15 -28.13
N ASP A 103 -1.55 12.41 -28.52
CA ASP A 103 -2.19 12.41 -29.84
C ASP A 103 -3.61 12.95 -29.71
N LEU A 104 -3.76 14.23 -30.07
CA LEU A 104 -5.08 14.90 -30.10
C LEU A 104 -5.88 14.40 -31.30
N THR A 105 -7.17 14.13 -31.06
CA THR A 105 -8.13 13.78 -32.11
C THR A 105 -9.38 14.62 -31.97
N VAL A 106 -10.14 14.75 -33.08
CA VAL A 106 -11.50 15.30 -33.03
C VAL A 106 -12.44 14.21 -32.54
N PRO A 107 -13.26 14.47 -31.52
CA PRO A 107 -13.84 13.41 -30.71
C PRO A 107 -15.06 12.75 -31.33
N ASP A 108 -15.00 11.42 -31.36
CA ASP A 108 -16.24 10.64 -31.25
C ASP A 108 -16.38 10.09 -29.80
N ASN A 109 -15.28 9.80 -29.12
CA ASN A 109 -15.28 9.24 -27.76
C ASN A 109 -14.11 9.72 -26.86
N GLY A 110 -13.49 10.86 -27.15
CA GLY A 110 -12.37 11.40 -26.33
C GLY A 110 -11.45 12.31 -27.13
N PHE A 111 -10.63 13.09 -26.43
CA PHE A 111 -9.73 14.06 -27.03
C PHE A 111 -8.32 13.53 -27.32
N VAL A 112 -7.98 12.35 -26.82
CA VAL A 112 -6.65 11.72 -26.96
C VAL A 112 -6.85 10.26 -27.37
N LYS A 113 -6.21 9.83 -28.45
CA LYS A 113 -6.28 8.43 -28.91
C LYS A 113 -5.51 7.47 -28.00
N GLY A 114 -4.39 7.89 -27.46
CA GLY A 114 -3.53 7.09 -26.60
C GLY A 114 -2.56 6.16 -27.35
N GLU A 115 -2.55 6.19 -28.68
CA GLU A 115 -1.65 5.34 -29.50
C GLU A 115 -0.18 5.68 -29.25
N LYS A 116 0.14 6.97 -29.18
CA LYS A 116 1.50 7.45 -28.89
C LYS A 116 1.97 7.03 -27.50
N LEU A 117 1.08 7.16 -26.50
CA LEU A 117 1.38 6.72 -25.14
C LEU A 117 1.63 5.20 -25.09
N SER A 118 0.80 4.43 -25.78
CA SER A 118 0.98 2.96 -25.88
C SER A 118 2.30 2.60 -26.55
N ALA A 119 2.66 3.27 -27.64
CA ALA A 119 3.94 3.04 -28.31
C ALA A 119 5.13 3.42 -27.42
N TYR A 120 5.02 4.53 -26.68
CA TYR A 120 6.09 4.97 -25.76
C TYR A 120 6.36 4.00 -24.62
N VAL A 121 5.31 3.35 -24.11
CA VAL A 121 5.45 2.39 -22.99
C VAL A 121 5.97 1.03 -23.46
N ASN A 122 5.72 0.66 -24.73
CA ASN A 122 6.06 -0.65 -25.28
C ASN A 122 7.43 -0.72 -25.99
N ASN A 123 8.13 0.39 -26.13
CA ASN A 123 9.47 0.50 -26.66
C ASN A 123 10.53 0.57 -25.56
#